data_71269ec86f3c578e08c1ee675c6a4f02
#
_entry.id   71269ec86f3c578e08c1ee675c6a4f02
#
_cell.length_a   1.000
_cell.length_b   1.000
_cell.length_c   1.000
_cell.angle_alpha   90.00
_cell.angle_beta   90.00
_cell.angle_gamma   90.00
#
_symmetry.space_group_name_H-M   'P 1'
#
loop_
_entity.id
_entity.type
_entity.pdbx_description
1 polymer ?
#
loop_
_entity_poly.entity_id
_entity_poly.type
_entity_poly.pdbx_seq_one_letter_code
_entity_poly.pdbx_strand_id
1 'polypeptide(L)'
;VKMDFSAETLPLLDHYLADAETALVVQNENDAKAAHATLTLLVHTAGAYLGEVVRRRYPSWWSAEGDDPMAYRIELENVYLAFSPMLFVYEALSRQLTLHGDQAVFEAAQIEMDEEDQKAAAERLGELQVSDEEYYAPSTRLEAIDVCVDTIRTRRLAEGDAVEMAL
;
A
#
# COMPACT_ATOMS: atom_id res chain seq x y z
N VAL A 1 -20.42 -11.22 -5.70
CA VAL A 1 -19.38 -11.35 -4.67
C VAL A 1 -19.58 -10.25 -3.65
N LYS A 2 -19.50 -10.56 -2.36
CA LYS A 2 -19.64 -9.58 -1.28
C LYS A 2 -18.25 -9.05 -0.91
N MET A 3 -18.08 -7.74 -0.92
CA MET A 3 -16.89 -7.09 -0.40
C MET A 3 -16.92 -7.16 1.13
N ASP A 4 -16.09 -8.00 1.73
CA ASP A 4 -16.13 -8.35 3.15
C ASP A 4 -14.82 -8.04 3.90
N PHE A 5 -13.95 -7.26 3.27
CA PHE A 5 -12.62 -6.88 3.75
C PHE A 5 -11.67 -8.08 3.94
N SER A 6 -11.89 -9.18 3.23
CA SER A 6 -10.93 -10.27 3.17
C SER A 6 -9.90 -10.05 2.06
N ALA A 7 -8.73 -10.69 2.16
CA ALA A 7 -7.70 -10.61 1.12
C ALA A 7 -8.20 -11.16 -0.23
N GLU A 8 -9.11 -12.15 -0.20
CA GLU A 8 -9.71 -12.76 -1.39
C GLU A 8 -10.54 -11.80 -2.23
N THR A 9 -10.94 -10.65 -1.66
CA THR A 9 -11.69 -9.61 -2.38
C THR A 9 -10.80 -8.58 -3.07
N LEU A 10 -9.51 -8.53 -2.77
CA LEU A 10 -8.58 -7.57 -3.37
C LEU A 10 -8.46 -7.70 -4.89
N PRO A 11 -8.44 -8.90 -5.52
CA PRO A 11 -8.44 -8.99 -6.98
C PRO A 11 -9.63 -8.32 -7.67
N LEU A 12 -10.77 -8.24 -6.99
CA LEU A 12 -11.93 -7.47 -7.48
C LEU A 12 -11.68 -5.95 -7.39
N LEU A 13 -11.05 -5.52 -6.31
CA LEU A 13 -10.65 -4.13 -6.15
C LEU A 13 -9.60 -3.75 -7.20
N ASP A 14 -8.61 -4.61 -7.46
CA ASP A 14 -7.60 -4.41 -8.49
C ASP A 14 -8.24 -4.18 -9.87
N HIS A 15 -9.16 -5.05 -10.25
CA HIS A 15 -9.88 -4.93 -11.53
C HIS A 15 -10.69 -3.64 -11.60
N TYR A 16 -11.41 -3.31 -10.53
CA TYR A 16 -12.18 -2.07 -10.46
C TYR A 16 -11.30 -0.82 -10.59
N LEU A 17 -10.14 -0.80 -9.93
CA LEU A 17 -9.22 0.33 -10.01
C LEU A 17 -8.56 0.46 -11.39
N ALA A 18 -8.24 -0.65 -12.06
CA ALA A 18 -7.71 -0.63 -13.42
C ALA A 18 -8.73 -0.04 -14.42
N ASP A 19 -10.00 -0.41 -14.31
CA ASP A 19 -11.07 0.17 -15.11
C ASP A 19 -11.27 1.66 -14.78
N ALA A 20 -11.21 2.02 -13.49
CA ALA A 20 -11.34 3.40 -13.04
C ALA A 20 -10.18 4.28 -13.51
N GLU A 21 -8.94 3.79 -13.51
CA GLU A 21 -7.77 4.50 -14.04
C GLU A 21 -7.98 4.88 -15.51
N THR A 22 -8.42 3.92 -16.32
CA THR A 22 -8.71 4.17 -17.74
C THR A 22 -9.81 5.23 -17.93
N ALA A 23 -10.87 5.15 -17.13
CA ALA A 23 -11.97 6.13 -17.17
C ALA A 23 -11.51 7.53 -16.73
N LEU A 24 -10.65 7.62 -15.72
CA LEU A 24 -10.09 8.88 -15.24
C LEU A 24 -9.20 9.58 -16.28
N VAL A 25 -8.43 8.86 -17.06
CA VAL A 25 -7.65 9.43 -18.17
C VAL A 25 -8.57 10.14 -19.16
N VAL A 26 -9.62 9.46 -19.60
CA VAL A 26 -10.61 10.02 -20.54
C VAL A 26 -11.35 11.21 -19.91
N GLN A 27 -11.74 11.11 -18.65
CA GLN A 27 -12.41 12.19 -17.93
C GLN A 27 -11.49 13.41 -17.77
N ASN A 28 -10.22 13.21 -17.47
CA ASN A 28 -9.24 14.29 -17.30
C ASN A 28 -9.01 15.10 -18.59
N GLU A 29 -9.06 14.46 -19.75
CA GLU A 29 -8.98 15.12 -21.05
C GLU A 29 -10.16 16.06 -21.31
N ASN A 30 -11.34 15.75 -20.76
CA ASN A 30 -12.57 16.47 -20.99
C ASN A 30 -12.92 17.46 -19.85
N ASP A 31 -12.72 17.07 -18.61
CA ASP A 31 -13.00 17.85 -17.40
C ASP A 31 -12.05 17.47 -16.25
N ALA A 32 -10.91 18.14 -16.19
CA ALA A 32 -9.88 17.88 -15.20
C ALA A 32 -10.35 18.08 -13.75
N LYS A 33 -11.28 19.03 -13.51
CA LYS A 33 -11.82 19.28 -12.18
C LYS A 33 -12.71 18.13 -11.69
N ALA A 34 -13.57 17.62 -12.57
CA ALA A 34 -14.40 16.47 -12.27
C ALA A 34 -13.56 15.19 -12.09
N ALA A 35 -12.52 15.01 -12.92
CA ALA A 35 -11.59 13.89 -12.78
C ALA A 35 -10.86 13.92 -11.43
N HIS A 36 -10.41 15.08 -10.99
CA HIS A 36 -9.77 15.23 -9.68
C HIS A 36 -10.71 14.88 -8.53
N ALA A 37 -11.96 15.32 -8.57
CA ALA A 37 -12.97 14.97 -7.56
C ALA A 37 -13.26 13.46 -7.54
N THR A 38 -13.35 12.83 -8.69
CA THR A 38 -13.53 11.37 -8.83
C THR A 38 -12.33 10.62 -8.28
N LEU A 39 -11.11 11.03 -8.64
CA LEU A 39 -9.87 10.46 -8.12
C LEU A 39 -9.83 10.52 -6.58
N THR A 40 -10.11 11.68 -6.01
CA THR A 40 -10.12 11.87 -4.55
C THR A 40 -11.10 10.91 -3.86
N LEU A 41 -12.32 10.78 -4.38
CA LEU A 41 -13.32 9.87 -3.83
C LEU A 41 -12.85 8.40 -3.90
N LEU A 42 -12.32 7.98 -5.04
CA LEU A 42 -11.82 6.62 -5.22
C LEU A 42 -10.64 6.30 -4.30
N VAL A 43 -9.70 7.23 -4.16
CA VAL A 43 -8.54 7.09 -3.28
C VAL A 43 -8.98 6.90 -1.83
N HIS A 44 -9.89 7.73 -1.35
CA HIS A 44 -10.36 7.63 0.04
C HIS A 44 -11.13 6.33 0.29
N THR A 45 -12.04 5.94 -0.60
CA THR A 45 -12.87 4.75 -0.40
C THR A 45 -12.09 3.45 -0.57
N ALA A 46 -11.31 3.32 -1.63
CA ALA A 46 -10.52 2.13 -1.88
C ALA A 46 -9.31 2.02 -0.92
N GLY A 47 -8.71 3.15 -0.54
CA GLY A 47 -7.65 3.19 0.46
C GLY A 47 -8.14 2.75 1.83
N ALA A 48 -9.32 3.24 2.26
CA ALA A 48 -9.95 2.79 3.51
C ALA A 48 -10.27 1.29 3.48
N TYR A 49 -10.75 0.78 2.33
CA TYR A 49 -10.99 -0.65 2.16
C TYR A 49 -9.71 -1.47 2.31
N LEU A 50 -8.64 -1.11 1.60
CA LEU A 50 -7.33 -1.76 1.71
C LEU A 50 -6.80 -1.73 3.15
N GLY A 51 -6.91 -0.60 3.82
CA GLY A 51 -6.52 -0.46 5.22
C GLY A 51 -7.26 -1.42 6.14
N GLU A 52 -8.57 -1.59 5.96
CA GLU A 52 -9.36 -2.55 6.75
C GLU A 52 -9.01 -4.01 6.42
N VAL A 53 -8.65 -4.34 5.19
CA VAL A 53 -8.13 -5.68 4.84
C VAL A 53 -6.85 -5.97 5.63
N VAL A 54 -5.90 -5.02 5.67
CA VAL A 54 -4.65 -5.18 6.42
C VAL A 54 -4.91 -5.27 7.92
N ARG A 55 -5.82 -4.44 8.46
CA ARG A 55 -6.19 -4.49 9.89
C ARG A 55 -6.80 -5.82 10.32
N ARG A 56 -7.52 -6.49 9.45
CA ARG A 56 -8.06 -7.83 9.72
C ARG A 56 -7.00 -8.93 9.65
N ARG A 57 -5.94 -8.69 8.86
CA ARG A 57 -4.84 -9.64 8.70
C ARG A 57 -3.80 -9.53 9.81
N TYR A 58 -3.53 -8.30 10.27
CA TYR A 58 -2.51 -7.97 11.26
C TYR A 58 -3.06 -7.12 12.39
N PRO A 59 -2.67 -7.38 13.67
CA PRO A 59 -2.91 -6.44 14.76
C PRO A 59 -2.30 -5.09 14.41
N SER A 60 -3.14 -4.08 14.28
CA SER A 60 -2.76 -2.76 13.79
C SER A 60 -3.84 -1.72 14.09
N TRP A 61 -3.51 -0.45 13.95
CA TRP A 61 -4.45 0.65 14.15
C TRP A 61 -4.28 1.72 13.07
N TRP A 62 -5.31 2.55 12.94
CA TRP A 62 -5.24 3.78 12.17
C TRP A 62 -4.58 4.88 12.99
N SER A 63 -3.52 5.46 12.47
CA SER A 63 -2.95 6.74 12.90
C SER A 63 -3.53 7.82 11.99
N ALA A 64 -4.51 8.56 12.53
CA ALA A 64 -5.28 9.55 11.78
C ALA A 64 -5.08 10.93 12.41
N GLU A 65 -3.91 11.52 12.16
CA GLU A 65 -3.58 12.85 12.64
C GLU A 65 -3.97 13.90 11.59
N GLY A 66 -4.70 14.94 12.04
CA GLY A 66 -5.18 16.02 11.18
C GLY A 66 -6.41 15.66 10.35
N ASP A 67 -6.74 16.53 9.38
CA ASP A 67 -7.98 16.45 8.59
C ASP A 67 -7.76 15.91 7.18
N ASP A 68 -6.54 15.60 6.79
CA ASP A 68 -6.20 15.09 5.46
C ASP A 68 -6.12 13.55 5.46
N PRO A 69 -7.09 12.84 4.85
CA PRO A 69 -7.06 11.39 4.78
C PRO A 69 -5.83 10.81 4.07
N MET A 70 -5.16 11.59 3.22
CA MET A 70 -3.92 11.16 2.56
C MET A 70 -2.77 10.95 3.55
N ALA A 71 -2.83 11.64 4.71
CA ALA A 71 -1.85 11.49 5.78
C ALA A 71 -2.18 10.32 6.74
N TYR A 72 -3.36 9.71 6.64
CA TYR A 72 -3.73 8.61 7.51
C TYR A 72 -2.92 7.36 7.20
N ARG A 73 -2.49 6.67 8.25
CA ARG A 73 -1.59 5.53 8.17
C ARG A 73 -2.14 4.32 8.91
N ILE A 74 -1.78 3.14 8.46
CA ILE A 74 -1.86 1.91 9.23
C ILE A 74 -0.50 1.67 9.88
N GLU A 75 -0.50 1.46 11.18
CA GLU A 75 0.68 1.10 11.96
C GLU A 75 0.48 -0.29 12.56
N LEU A 76 1.46 -1.19 12.38
CA LEU A 76 1.40 -2.55 12.91
C LEU A 76 1.85 -2.58 14.37
N GLU A 77 1.19 -3.40 15.20
CA GLU A 77 1.44 -3.46 16.64
C GLU A 77 2.77 -4.15 16.98
N ASN A 78 3.07 -5.25 16.29
CA ASN A 78 4.15 -6.16 16.69
C ASN A 78 5.46 -5.97 15.90
N VAL A 79 5.47 -5.11 14.92
CA VAL A 79 6.63 -4.78 14.09
C VAL A 79 6.62 -3.30 13.75
N TYR A 80 7.79 -2.68 13.65
CA TYR A 80 7.85 -1.30 13.16
C TYR A 80 7.64 -1.29 11.65
N LEU A 81 6.39 -1.16 11.25
CA LEU A 81 5.94 -1.05 9.87
C LEU A 81 4.71 -0.15 9.81
N ALA A 82 4.77 0.85 8.96
CA ALA A 82 3.66 1.77 8.72
C ALA A 82 3.58 2.15 7.24
N PHE A 83 2.38 2.46 6.76
CA PHE A 83 2.13 2.91 5.38
C PHE A 83 0.80 3.64 5.29
N SER A 84 0.60 4.42 4.21
CA SER A 84 -0.69 5.04 3.91
C SER A 84 -1.42 4.23 2.82
N PRO A 85 -2.55 3.59 3.15
CA PRO A 85 -3.36 2.89 2.15
C PRO A 85 -3.91 3.82 1.06
N MET A 86 -4.21 5.08 1.41
CA MET A 86 -4.68 6.08 0.46
C MET A 86 -3.59 6.43 -0.57
N LEU A 87 -2.35 6.57 -0.15
CA LEU A 87 -1.23 6.82 -1.06
C LEU A 87 -0.98 5.64 -1.99
N PHE A 88 -1.14 4.40 -1.54
CA PHE A 88 -1.05 3.23 -2.42
C PHE A 88 -2.10 3.26 -3.54
N VAL A 89 -3.35 3.57 -3.19
CA VAL A 89 -4.42 3.67 -4.18
C VAL A 89 -4.24 4.89 -5.08
N TYR A 90 -3.81 6.03 -4.53
CA TYR A 90 -3.49 7.21 -5.32
C TYR A 90 -2.42 6.90 -6.36
N GLU A 91 -1.35 6.23 -5.98
CA GLU A 91 -0.27 5.81 -6.88
C GLU A 91 -0.80 4.89 -8.00
N ALA A 92 -1.65 3.92 -7.66
CA ALA A 92 -2.27 3.03 -8.64
C ALA A 92 -3.13 3.77 -9.67
N LEU A 93 -3.93 4.76 -9.23
CA LEU A 93 -4.88 5.48 -10.08
C LEU A 93 -4.28 6.66 -10.84
N SER A 94 -3.18 7.24 -10.36
CA SER A 94 -2.61 8.47 -10.92
C SER A 94 -1.45 8.23 -11.89
N ARG A 95 -0.99 7.02 -12.06
CA ARG A 95 0.20 6.70 -12.89
C ARG A 95 0.12 7.23 -14.32
N GLN A 96 -1.03 7.07 -14.96
CA GLN A 96 -1.24 7.59 -16.33
C GLN A 96 -1.66 9.06 -16.35
N LEU A 97 -2.26 9.57 -15.26
CA LEU A 97 -2.65 10.98 -15.16
C LEU A 97 -1.45 11.90 -14.90
N THR A 98 -0.46 11.39 -14.20
CA THR A 98 0.74 12.14 -13.79
C THR A 98 1.95 11.70 -14.60
N LEU A 99 1.94 11.93 -15.92
CA LEU A 99 3.13 11.79 -16.76
C LEU A 99 4.33 12.61 -16.23
N HIS A 100 4.07 13.51 -15.27
CA HIS A 100 5.02 14.33 -14.53
C HIS A 100 4.72 14.25 -13.03
N GLY A 101 4.44 13.03 -12.56
CA GLY A 101 3.93 12.76 -11.21
C GLY A 101 4.70 13.49 -10.11
N ASP A 102 3.97 13.87 -9.09
CA ASP A 102 4.56 14.43 -7.88
C ASP A 102 5.43 13.35 -7.20
N GLN A 103 6.73 13.42 -7.44
CA GLN A 103 7.73 12.48 -6.91
C GLN A 103 7.60 12.33 -5.40
N ALA A 104 7.27 13.41 -4.69
CA ALA A 104 7.11 13.41 -3.25
C ALA A 104 5.94 12.52 -2.78
N VAL A 105 4.83 12.46 -3.56
CA VAL A 105 3.70 11.59 -3.25
C VAL A 105 4.07 10.12 -3.44
N PHE A 106 4.77 9.80 -4.53
CA PHE A 106 5.22 8.41 -4.77
C PHE A 106 6.24 7.94 -3.74
N GLU A 107 7.15 8.81 -3.31
CA GLU A 107 8.07 8.49 -2.21
C GLU A 107 7.33 8.26 -0.88
N ALA A 108 6.32 9.08 -0.58
CA ALA A 108 5.50 8.94 0.62
C ALA A 108 4.61 7.67 0.62
N ALA A 109 4.33 7.08 -0.55
CA ALA A 109 3.58 5.82 -0.66
C ALA A 109 4.39 4.58 -0.26
N GLN A 110 5.67 4.71 0.08
CA GLN A 110 6.52 3.60 0.49
C GLN A 110 6.13 3.07 1.88
N ILE A 111 6.46 1.80 2.10
CA ILE A 111 6.31 1.16 3.41
C ILE A 111 7.45 1.64 4.30
N GLU A 112 7.11 2.23 5.44
CA GLU A 112 8.07 2.72 6.42
C GLU A 112 8.44 1.61 7.41
N MET A 113 9.72 1.40 7.61
CA MET A 113 10.31 0.45 8.55
C MET A 113 11.75 0.85 8.88
N ASP A 114 12.41 0.15 9.79
CA ASP A 114 13.82 0.38 10.09
C ASP A 114 14.71 0.17 8.84
N GLU A 115 15.79 0.94 8.72
CA GLU A 115 16.67 0.94 7.54
C GLU A 115 17.22 -0.45 7.19
N GLU A 116 17.60 -1.23 8.19
CA GLU A 116 18.11 -2.59 7.97
C GLU A 116 17.02 -3.55 7.50
N ASP A 117 15.82 -3.42 8.06
CA ASP A 117 14.64 -4.18 7.62
C ASP A 117 14.25 -3.80 6.18
N GLN A 118 14.35 -2.51 5.85
CA GLN A 118 14.08 -2.00 4.52
C GLN A 118 15.02 -2.59 3.46
N LYS A 119 16.32 -2.68 3.78
CA LYS A 119 17.32 -3.31 2.89
C LYS A 119 17.01 -4.79 2.67
N ALA A 120 16.76 -5.54 3.76
CA ALA A 120 16.46 -6.96 3.68
C ALA A 120 15.14 -7.25 2.97
N ALA A 121 14.10 -6.41 3.20
CA ALA A 121 12.83 -6.52 2.50
C ALA A 121 12.96 -6.20 1.02
N ALA A 122 13.76 -5.18 0.64
CA ALA A 122 13.98 -4.81 -0.75
C ALA A 122 14.60 -5.95 -1.59
N GLU A 123 15.54 -6.71 -1.02
CA GLU A 123 16.12 -7.89 -1.67
C GLU A 123 15.03 -8.94 -1.95
N ARG A 124 14.20 -9.26 -0.97
CA ARG A 124 13.11 -10.24 -1.12
C ARG A 124 12.00 -9.75 -2.05
N LEU A 125 11.66 -8.46 -2.01
CA LEU A 125 10.68 -7.86 -2.91
C LEU A 125 11.16 -7.86 -4.37
N GLY A 126 12.47 -7.72 -4.60
CA GLY A 126 13.08 -7.84 -5.93
C GLY A 126 12.96 -9.25 -6.54
N GLU A 127 12.70 -10.27 -5.73
CA GLU A 127 12.44 -11.64 -6.18
C GLU A 127 10.98 -11.85 -6.64
N LEU A 128 10.06 -10.94 -6.31
CA LEU A 128 8.69 -10.99 -6.79
C LEU A 128 8.68 -10.73 -8.31
N GLN A 129 8.26 -11.74 -9.07
CA GLN A 129 8.13 -11.64 -10.52
C GLN A 129 6.78 -11.04 -10.88
N VAL A 130 6.65 -9.71 -10.71
CA VAL A 130 5.45 -8.96 -11.07
C VAL A 130 5.82 -7.90 -12.10
N SER A 131 4.91 -7.60 -13.02
CA SER A 131 5.08 -6.48 -13.94
C SER A 131 4.97 -5.14 -13.20
N ASP A 132 5.49 -4.06 -13.81
CA ASP A 132 5.34 -2.72 -13.23
C ASP A 132 3.87 -2.32 -13.02
N GLU A 133 2.96 -2.80 -13.85
CA GLU A 133 1.52 -2.55 -13.72
C GLU A 133 0.92 -3.30 -12.53
N GLU A 134 1.27 -4.58 -12.36
CA GLU A 134 0.80 -5.42 -11.27
C GLU A 134 1.35 -4.97 -9.91
N TYR A 135 2.54 -4.36 -9.88
CA TYR A 135 3.18 -3.91 -8.63
C TYR A 135 2.32 -2.94 -7.83
N TYR A 136 1.54 -2.08 -8.50
CA TYR A 136 0.71 -1.06 -7.87
C TYR A 136 -0.68 -1.56 -7.48
N ALA A 137 -1.06 -2.76 -7.87
CA ALA A 137 -2.34 -3.34 -7.51
C ALA A 137 -2.45 -3.56 -5.99
N PRO A 138 -3.60 -3.28 -5.36
CA PRO A 138 -3.83 -3.51 -3.93
C PRO A 138 -3.49 -4.93 -3.46
N SER A 139 -3.77 -5.97 -4.25
CA SER A 139 -3.40 -7.34 -3.91
C SER A 139 -1.89 -7.53 -3.83
N THR A 140 -1.13 -7.00 -4.78
CA THR A 140 0.34 -7.05 -4.78
C THR A 140 0.92 -6.21 -3.64
N ARG A 141 0.32 -5.07 -3.31
CA ARG A 141 0.72 -4.27 -2.15
C ARG A 141 0.53 -5.03 -0.83
N LEU A 142 -0.54 -5.82 -0.69
CA LEU A 142 -0.73 -6.69 0.47
C LEU A 142 0.37 -7.77 0.51
N GLU A 143 0.71 -8.41 -0.61
CA GLU A 143 1.82 -9.37 -0.69
C GLU A 143 3.16 -8.73 -0.30
N ALA A 144 3.41 -7.49 -0.73
CA ALA A 144 4.60 -6.74 -0.33
C ALA A 144 4.65 -6.48 1.18
N ILE A 145 3.51 -6.13 1.80
CA ILE A 145 3.39 -6.00 3.25
C ILE A 145 3.68 -7.34 3.94
N ASP A 146 3.13 -8.44 3.43
CA ASP A 146 3.38 -9.79 3.96
C ASP A 146 4.88 -10.13 3.94
N VAL A 147 5.56 -9.85 2.83
CA VAL A 147 7.02 -10.05 2.69
C VAL A 147 7.79 -9.20 3.71
N CYS A 148 7.42 -7.93 3.89
CA CYS A 148 8.06 -7.04 4.85
C CYS A 148 7.89 -7.55 6.28
N VAL A 149 6.67 -7.93 6.67
CA VAL A 149 6.37 -8.46 8.02
C VAL A 149 7.16 -9.74 8.29
N ASP A 150 7.18 -10.66 7.33
CA ASP A 150 7.92 -11.91 7.45
C ASP A 150 9.44 -11.67 7.56
N THR A 151 9.96 -10.73 6.79
CA THR A 151 11.37 -10.34 6.84
C THR A 151 11.77 -9.80 8.21
N ILE A 152 10.98 -8.86 8.76
CA ILE A 152 11.23 -8.27 10.08
C ILE A 152 11.19 -9.35 11.16
N ARG A 153 10.20 -10.24 11.14
CA ARG A 153 10.05 -11.33 12.10
C ARG A 153 11.23 -12.30 12.03
N THR A 154 11.63 -12.70 10.84
CA THR A 154 12.75 -13.62 10.63
C THR A 154 14.06 -13.01 11.14
N ARG A 155 14.33 -11.73 10.88
CA ARG A 155 15.52 -11.06 11.38
C ARG A 155 15.54 -10.97 12.90
N ARG A 156 14.41 -10.60 13.52
CA ARG A 156 14.31 -10.52 14.99
C ARG A 156 14.54 -11.86 15.67
N LEU A 157 14.03 -12.95 15.10
CA LEU A 157 14.31 -14.30 15.60
C LEU A 157 15.78 -14.64 15.52
N ALA A 158 16.44 -14.37 14.40
CA ALA A 158 17.89 -14.61 14.25
C ALA A 158 18.73 -13.78 15.22
N GLU A 159 18.34 -12.53 15.51
CA GLU A 159 19.01 -11.67 16.51
C GLU A 159 18.79 -12.20 17.93
N GLY A 160 17.58 -12.69 18.27
CA GLY A 160 17.28 -13.33 19.55
C GLY A 160 18.10 -14.59 19.79
N ASP A 161 18.20 -15.46 18.81
CA ASP A 161 19.00 -16.68 18.86
C ASP A 161 20.50 -16.35 19.01
N ALA A 162 20.99 -15.30 18.35
CA ALA A 162 22.39 -14.86 18.49
C ALA A 162 22.72 -14.34 19.89
N VAL A 163 21.76 -13.69 20.57
CA VAL A 163 21.92 -13.21 21.95
C VAL A 163 21.93 -14.39 22.95
N GLU A 164 21.07 -15.38 22.75
CA GLU A 164 21.07 -16.60 23.60
C GLU A 164 22.34 -17.42 23.45
N MET A 165 22.94 -17.48 22.26
CA MET A 165 24.20 -18.18 22.03
C MET A 165 25.45 -17.43 22.59
N ALA A 166 25.32 -16.13 22.84
CA ALA A 166 26.41 -15.28 23.35
C ALA A 166 26.47 -15.19 24.90
N LEU A 167 25.46 -15.74 25.61
CA LEU A 167 25.37 -15.85 27.07
C LEU A 167 25.82 -17.23 27.57
#